data_829239917db459c6cd93e87c5ed5019e
#
_entry.id   829239917db459c6cd93e87c5ed5019e
#
_cell.length_a   1.000
_cell.length_b   1.000
_cell.length_c   1.000
_cell.angle_alpha   90.00
_cell.angle_beta   90.00
_cell.angle_gamma   90.00
#
_symmetry.space_group_name_H-M   'P 1'
#
loop_
_entity.id
_entity.type
_entity.pdbx_description
1 polymer ?
#
loop_
_entity_poly.entity_id
_entity_poly.type
_entity_poly.pdbx_seq_one_letter_code
_entity_poly.pdbx_strand_id
1 'polypeptide(L)'
;MDLLTNLKTVDPEIQKAIDQELSRQREKLEMIASENIVSTAVMQAQGSILTNKYAEGYPGKRYYGGCEYVDIVEQLAIDRAKKLFGAEYANVQPHSGAQANTAVYFALLQPGDTILGMNLTDGGHLTHGSPVNISGKYFKIIPYGVDKETERIDYDELERLAKEHQPKLIVGGASAYSRVIDFERMAQIAKSVGAYLMIDMAHIAGLVAAGLHPSPVPYADVVTTTTHKTLRGPRGGLILCRDAEFGKQFNKAIFPGIQGGPLMHVVAAKAVAFKEALSDEFKVYQQQVLDNAKALADELVKKGFRIVSGGTDNHLMLVDLRSKNITGKEAQFLLDEIGITANRNTIPFEPLSPFVTSGIRLGTPALTTRGLKEEDIRKVADIIADVIENREDGAVIETAKAKVQAICKKFPLYEE
;
A
#
# COMPACT_ATOMS: atom_id res chain seq x y z
N MET A 1 -10.29 -11.25 -29.77
CA MET A 1 -9.92 -12.52 -29.08
C MET A 1 -10.62 -12.49 -27.72
N ASP A 2 -11.65 -13.29 -27.56
CA ASP A 2 -12.33 -13.43 -26.27
C ASP A 2 -11.52 -14.42 -25.40
N LEU A 3 -10.68 -13.89 -24.53
CA LEU A 3 -9.79 -14.67 -23.66
C LEU A 3 -10.55 -15.40 -22.54
N LEU A 4 -11.73 -14.92 -22.19
CA LEU A 4 -12.52 -15.46 -21.06
C LEU A 4 -13.31 -16.71 -21.44
N THR A 5 -13.82 -16.80 -22.68
CA THR A 5 -14.57 -17.97 -23.16
C THR A 5 -13.73 -19.25 -23.10
N ASN A 6 -12.41 -19.13 -23.24
CA ASN A 6 -11.51 -20.28 -23.30
C ASN A 6 -11.21 -20.85 -21.89
N LEU A 7 -11.14 -20.04 -20.85
CA LEU A 7 -10.83 -20.50 -19.49
C LEU A 7 -11.90 -21.46 -18.96
N LYS A 8 -13.17 -21.13 -19.13
CA LYS A 8 -14.30 -21.95 -18.68
C LYS A 8 -14.28 -23.36 -19.31
N THR A 9 -13.76 -23.47 -20.53
CA THR A 9 -13.67 -24.77 -21.24
C THR A 9 -12.42 -25.54 -20.82
N VAL A 10 -11.30 -24.84 -20.59
CA VAL A 10 -9.99 -25.47 -20.31
C VAL A 10 -9.86 -25.82 -18.83
N ASP A 11 -10.30 -24.92 -17.94
CA ASP A 11 -10.19 -25.11 -16.51
C ASP A 11 -11.42 -24.52 -15.78
N PRO A 12 -12.51 -25.30 -15.72
CA PRO A 12 -13.74 -24.86 -15.06
C PRO A 12 -13.58 -24.66 -13.52
N GLU A 13 -12.59 -25.30 -12.89
CA GLU A 13 -12.34 -25.17 -11.45
C GLU A 13 -11.75 -23.79 -11.15
N ILE A 14 -10.76 -23.35 -11.92
CA ILE A 14 -10.20 -22.00 -11.80
C ILE A 14 -11.23 -20.94 -12.19
N GLN A 15 -12.02 -21.16 -13.25
CA GLN A 15 -13.10 -20.23 -13.60
C GLN A 15 -14.08 -20.07 -12.44
N LYS A 16 -14.51 -21.17 -11.81
CA LYS A 16 -15.40 -21.15 -10.66
C LYS A 16 -14.81 -20.38 -9.48
N ALA A 17 -13.52 -20.55 -9.19
CA ALA A 17 -12.86 -19.84 -8.11
C ALA A 17 -12.81 -18.32 -8.38
N ILE A 18 -12.57 -17.91 -9.63
CA ILE A 18 -12.59 -16.50 -10.05
C ILE A 18 -14.01 -15.90 -9.91
N ASP A 19 -15.03 -16.65 -10.32
CA ASP A 19 -16.43 -16.22 -10.20
C ASP A 19 -16.85 -16.08 -8.74
N GLN A 20 -16.40 -16.99 -7.86
CA GLN A 20 -16.62 -16.89 -6.40
C GLN A 20 -15.92 -15.68 -5.79
N GLU A 21 -14.68 -15.38 -6.19
CA GLU A 21 -13.96 -14.19 -5.72
C GLU A 21 -14.64 -12.91 -6.22
N LEU A 22 -15.14 -12.88 -7.46
CA LEU A 22 -15.92 -11.74 -7.97
C LEU A 22 -17.20 -11.54 -7.15
N SER A 23 -17.94 -12.62 -6.82
CA SER A 23 -19.09 -12.54 -5.92
C SER A 23 -18.72 -12.00 -4.54
N ARG A 24 -17.62 -12.50 -3.96
CA ARG A 24 -17.12 -11.99 -2.67
C ARG A 24 -16.83 -10.50 -2.73
N GLN A 25 -16.13 -10.01 -3.76
CA GLN A 25 -15.82 -8.58 -3.91
C GLN A 25 -17.09 -7.74 -4.09
N ARG A 26 -18.09 -8.25 -4.80
CA ARG A 26 -19.38 -7.58 -5.00
C ARG A 26 -20.22 -7.52 -3.74
N GLU A 27 -20.20 -8.56 -2.92
CA GLU A 27 -21.08 -8.76 -1.77
C GLU A 27 -20.49 -8.28 -0.43
N LYS A 28 -19.18 -7.98 -0.37
CA LYS A 28 -18.48 -7.49 0.82
C LYS A 28 -17.97 -6.06 0.65
N LEU A 29 -17.86 -5.35 1.76
CA LEU A 29 -17.22 -4.02 1.84
C LEU A 29 -15.75 -4.20 2.20
N GLU A 30 -14.86 -3.84 1.27
CA GLU A 30 -13.41 -3.98 1.43
C GLU A 30 -12.83 -2.78 2.15
N MET A 31 -12.34 -2.98 3.37
CA MET A 31 -11.73 -1.94 4.21
C MET A 31 -10.28 -2.24 4.56
N ILE A 32 -9.65 -3.25 3.96
CA ILE A 32 -8.20 -3.45 4.08
C ILE A 32 -7.50 -2.27 3.39
N ALA A 33 -6.77 -1.47 4.17
CA ALA A 33 -6.17 -0.21 3.72
C ALA A 33 -5.16 -0.35 2.56
N SER A 34 -4.63 -1.56 2.35
CA SER A 34 -3.67 -1.90 1.28
C SER A 34 -4.32 -2.51 0.05
N GLU A 35 -5.65 -2.57 -0.01
CA GLU A 35 -6.40 -3.08 -1.17
C GLU A 35 -7.16 -1.97 -1.90
N ASN A 36 -7.38 -2.21 -3.19
CA ASN A 36 -8.13 -1.31 -4.07
C ASN A 36 -8.73 -2.11 -5.24
N ILE A 37 -9.64 -1.49 -5.96
CA ILE A 37 -10.31 -2.06 -7.12
C ILE A 37 -9.75 -1.40 -8.37
N VAL A 38 -9.10 -2.16 -9.22
CA VAL A 38 -8.53 -1.67 -10.49
C VAL A 38 -9.60 -1.51 -11.56
N SER A 39 -9.32 -0.68 -12.58
CA SER A 39 -10.18 -0.57 -13.76
C SER A 39 -10.12 -1.84 -14.63
N THR A 40 -11.16 -2.02 -15.45
CA THR A 40 -11.17 -3.08 -16.48
C THR A 40 -10.01 -2.93 -17.47
N ALA A 41 -9.59 -1.70 -17.78
CA ALA A 41 -8.45 -1.43 -18.67
C ALA A 41 -7.12 -1.94 -18.09
N VAL A 42 -6.91 -1.79 -16.78
CA VAL A 42 -5.75 -2.36 -16.07
C VAL A 42 -5.77 -3.89 -16.14
N MET A 43 -6.94 -4.52 -15.90
CA MET A 43 -7.08 -5.98 -16.00
C MET A 43 -6.86 -6.49 -17.42
N GLN A 44 -7.38 -5.81 -18.45
CA GLN A 44 -7.17 -6.16 -19.85
C GLN A 44 -5.69 -6.08 -20.25
N ALA A 45 -4.97 -5.04 -19.82
CA ALA A 45 -3.55 -4.93 -20.08
C ALA A 45 -2.76 -6.07 -19.41
N GLN A 46 -3.13 -6.45 -18.20
CA GLN A 46 -2.48 -7.53 -17.46
C GLN A 46 -2.78 -8.91 -18.06
N GLY A 47 -3.98 -9.13 -18.59
CA GLY A 47 -4.36 -10.38 -19.29
C GLY A 47 -3.95 -10.44 -20.77
N SER A 48 -3.03 -9.56 -21.22
CA SER A 48 -2.66 -9.47 -22.63
C SER A 48 -1.59 -10.47 -23.04
N ILE A 49 -1.37 -10.57 -24.39
CA ILE A 49 -0.34 -11.42 -25.01
C ILE A 49 1.09 -11.05 -24.60
N LEU A 50 1.30 -9.90 -23.93
CA LEU A 50 2.61 -9.48 -23.46
C LEU A 50 3.21 -10.43 -22.42
N THR A 51 2.39 -11.29 -21.80
CA THR A 51 2.85 -12.39 -20.94
C THR A 51 3.78 -13.36 -21.66
N ASN A 52 3.70 -13.47 -23.01
CA ASN A 52 4.50 -14.39 -23.81
C ASN A 52 5.93 -13.87 -24.07
N LYS A 53 6.21 -12.59 -23.83
CA LYS A 53 7.47 -11.98 -24.26
C LYS A 53 8.53 -11.93 -23.17
N TYR A 54 9.66 -12.57 -23.44
CA TYR A 54 10.86 -12.52 -22.62
C TYR A 54 11.69 -11.25 -22.97
N ALA A 55 11.92 -10.35 -22.00
CA ALA A 55 12.49 -9.02 -22.25
C ALA A 55 13.57 -8.62 -21.24
N GLU A 56 14.52 -9.52 -20.93
CA GLU A 56 15.66 -9.21 -20.06
C GLU A 56 16.45 -7.98 -20.57
N GLY A 57 16.89 -7.13 -19.67
CA GLY A 57 17.49 -5.86 -19.96
C GLY A 57 16.48 -4.71 -19.84
N TYR A 58 16.71 -3.64 -20.59
CA TYR A 58 15.94 -2.40 -20.51
C TYR A 58 15.62 -1.89 -21.92
N PRO A 59 14.68 -0.94 -22.10
CA PRO A 59 14.36 -0.40 -23.43
C PRO A 59 15.58 -0.01 -24.23
N GLY A 60 15.68 -0.49 -25.48
CA GLY A 60 16.81 -0.27 -26.37
C GLY A 60 18.09 -1.04 -26.02
N LYS A 61 18.10 -1.82 -24.93
CA LYS A 61 19.24 -2.61 -24.44
C LYS A 61 18.80 -3.97 -23.93
N ARG A 62 18.09 -4.73 -24.77
CA ARG A 62 17.59 -6.07 -24.44
C ARG A 62 18.61 -7.15 -24.81
N TYR A 63 18.55 -8.24 -24.06
CA TYR A 63 19.33 -9.46 -24.38
C TYR A 63 18.66 -10.31 -25.46
N TYR A 64 17.38 -10.08 -25.76
CA TYR A 64 16.60 -10.85 -26.73
C TYR A 64 16.07 -9.98 -27.86
N GLY A 65 15.90 -10.55 -29.04
CA GLY A 65 15.22 -9.91 -30.18
C GLY A 65 13.71 -9.84 -30.01
N GLY A 66 13.02 -9.10 -30.88
CA GLY A 66 11.56 -8.98 -30.90
C GLY A 66 11.00 -8.14 -29.75
N CYS A 67 11.77 -7.17 -29.26
CA CYS A 67 11.39 -6.34 -28.12
C CYS A 67 10.89 -4.94 -28.53
N GLU A 68 10.74 -4.66 -29.80
CA GLU A 68 10.36 -3.34 -30.33
C GLU A 68 9.05 -2.79 -29.71
N TYR A 69 8.07 -3.64 -29.44
CA TYR A 69 6.78 -3.20 -28.87
C TYR A 69 6.78 -3.19 -27.33
N VAL A 70 7.47 -4.14 -26.69
CA VAL A 70 7.60 -4.12 -25.22
C VAL A 70 8.49 -2.97 -24.75
N ASP A 71 9.43 -2.52 -25.59
CA ASP A 71 10.21 -1.30 -25.33
C ASP A 71 9.32 -0.06 -25.27
N ILE A 72 8.34 0.03 -26.18
CA ILE A 72 7.34 1.12 -26.14
C ILE A 72 6.53 1.06 -24.85
N VAL A 73 6.08 -0.12 -24.46
CA VAL A 73 5.28 -0.34 -23.25
C VAL A 73 6.05 0.08 -21.99
N GLU A 74 7.29 -0.40 -21.85
CA GLU A 74 8.10 -0.09 -20.68
C GLU A 74 8.51 1.38 -20.64
N GLN A 75 8.85 1.98 -21.78
CA GLN A 75 9.17 3.39 -21.87
C GLN A 75 7.97 4.27 -21.48
N LEU A 76 6.76 3.94 -21.93
CA LEU A 76 5.54 4.63 -21.51
C LEU A 76 5.31 4.53 -19.99
N ALA A 77 5.55 3.37 -19.40
CA ALA A 77 5.44 3.21 -17.95
C ALA A 77 6.47 4.09 -17.20
N ILE A 78 7.72 4.10 -17.67
CA ILE A 78 8.80 4.92 -17.10
C ILE A 78 8.45 6.41 -17.19
N ASP A 79 8.08 6.90 -18.38
CA ASP A 79 7.80 8.31 -18.62
C ASP A 79 6.60 8.79 -17.80
N ARG A 80 5.55 7.97 -17.72
CA ARG A 80 4.35 8.27 -16.91
C ARG A 80 4.67 8.28 -15.43
N ALA A 81 5.47 7.33 -14.92
CA ALA A 81 5.90 7.30 -13.52
C ALA A 81 6.74 8.55 -13.17
N LYS A 82 7.70 8.91 -14.03
CA LYS A 82 8.51 10.13 -13.86
C LYS A 82 7.64 11.38 -13.82
N LYS A 83 6.70 11.51 -14.76
CA LYS A 83 5.77 12.64 -14.81
C LYS A 83 4.86 12.70 -13.58
N LEU A 84 4.33 11.55 -13.16
CA LEU A 84 3.37 11.44 -12.06
C LEU A 84 3.97 11.88 -10.72
N PHE A 85 5.23 11.53 -10.47
CA PHE A 85 5.91 11.77 -9.20
C PHE A 85 6.96 12.88 -9.22
N GLY A 86 7.21 13.51 -10.38
CA GLY A 86 8.24 14.53 -10.52
C GLY A 86 9.66 13.97 -10.33
N ALA A 87 9.92 12.74 -10.78
CA ALA A 87 11.20 12.07 -10.66
C ALA A 87 11.99 12.13 -11.97
N GLU A 88 13.33 12.14 -11.89
CA GLU A 88 14.21 12.07 -13.06
C GLU A 88 14.54 10.63 -13.48
N TYR A 89 14.38 9.68 -12.57
CA TYR A 89 14.58 8.26 -12.81
C TYR A 89 13.38 7.45 -12.31
N ALA A 90 13.02 6.40 -13.07
CA ALA A 90 12.05 5.40 -12.67
C ALA A 90 12.48 4.00 -13.17
N ASN A 91 12.36 2.99 -12.31
CA ASN A 91 12.43 1.58 -12.69
C ASN A 91 11.09 0.91 -12.40
N VAL A 92 10.42 0.44 -13.44
CA VAL A 92 9.07 -0.15 -13.39
C VAL A 92 9.07 -1.68 -13.35
N GLN A 93 10.25 -2.32 -13.35
CA GLN A 93 10.38 -3.78 -13.41
C GLN A 93 10.21 -4.52 -12.06
N PRO A 94 10.35 -3.91 -10.86
CA PRO A 94 10.14 -4.66 -9.63
C PRO A 94 8.79 -5.38 -9.62
N HIS A 95 8.81 -6.71 -9.34
CA HIS A 95 7.60 -7.53 -9.31
C HIS A 95 6.72 -7.20 -8.09
N SER A 96 7.31 -6.65 -7.04
CA SER A 96 6.62 -6.23 -5.81
C SER A 96 7.35 -5.08 -5.13
N GLY A 97 6.69 -4.42 -4.16
CA GLY A 97 7.34 -3.45 -3.28
C GLY A 97 8.49 -4.06 -2.48
N ALA A 98 8.32 -5.31 -2.02
CA ALA A 98 9.38 -6.02 -1.30
C ALA A 98 10.66 -6.20 -2.16
N GLN A 99 10.51 -6.52 -3.44
CA GLN A 99 11.65 -6.62 -4.36
C GLN A 99 12.24 -5.25 -4.70
N ALA A 100 11.43 -4.20 -4.81
CA ALA A 100 11.94 -2.84 -4.95
C ALA A 100 12.82 -2.45 -3.74
N ASN A 101 12.34 -2.69 -2.52
CA ASN A 101 13.11 -2.42 -1.30
C ASN A 101 14.40 -3.27 -1.25
N THR A 102 14.31 -4.56 -1.57
CA THR A 102 15.47 -5.46 -1.59
C THR A 102 16.53 -4.99 -2.59
N ALA A 103 16.12 -4.56 -3.79
CA ALA A 103 17.04 -4.02 -4.80
C ALA A 103 17.77 -2.78 -4.29
N VAL A 104 17.06 -1.88 -3.60
CA VAL A 104 17.67 -0.69 -3.00
C VAL A 104 18.69 -1.08 -1.94
N TYR A 105 18.36 -2.00 -1.05
CA TYR A 105 19.28 -2.48 -0.02
C TYR A 105 20.57 -3.05 -0.63
N PHE A 106 20.46 -3.97 -1.57
CA PHE A 106 21.64 -4.58 -2.21
C PHE A 106 22.41 -3.64 -3.15
N ALA A 107 21.79 -2.55 -3.63
CA ALA A 107 22.51 -1.52 -4.38
C ALA A 107 23.34 -0.61 -3.46
N LEU A 108 22.85 -0.28 -2.27
CA LEU A 108 23.43 0.75 -1.41
C LEU A 108 24.23 0.19 -0.22
N LEU A 109 24.01 -1.06 0.17
CA LEU A 109 24.50 -1.63 1.42
C LEU A 109 25.30 -2.93 1.20
N GLN A 110 26.14 -3.25 2.18
CA GLN A 110 26.76 -4.54 2.32
C GLN A 110 26.09 -5.31 3.47
N PRO A 111 26.09 -6.67 3.45
CA PRO A 111 25.61 -7.46 4.56
C PRO A 111 26.25 -7.03 5.90
N GLY A 112 25.41 -6.82 6.92
CA GLY A 112 25.84 -6.33 8.24
C GLY A 112 25.80 -4.80 8.41
N ASP A 113 25.61 -4.02 7.34
CA ASP A 113 25.42 -2.57 7.47
C ASP A 113 24.18 -2.25 8.32
N THR A 114 24.22 -1.10 9.00
CA THR A 114 23.15 -0.66 9.89
C THR A 114 22.06 0.10 9.13
N ILE A 115 20.81 -0.30 9.35
CA ILE A 115 19.60 0.37 8.86
C ILE A 115 18.79 0.89 10.06
N LEU A 116 18.36 2.14 10.03
CA LEU A 116 17.26 2.63 10.86
C LEU A 116 15.94 2.44 10.12
N GLY A 117 15.00 1.68 10.70
CA GLY A 117 13.67 1.44 10.12
C GLY A 117 12.57 1.58 11.16
N MET A 118 11.36 1.93 10.73
CA MET A 118 10.23 2.04 11.65
C MET A 118 9.88 0.69 12.25
N ASN A 119 9.68 0.66 13.57
CA ASN A 119 9.28 -0.54 14.30
C ASN A 119 7.96 -1.10 13.73
N LEU A 120 7.90 -2.41 13.58
CA LEU A 120 6.72 -3.10 13.03
C LEU A 120 5.46 -2.85 13.86
N THR A 121 5.57 -2.83 15.19
CA THR A 121 4.44 -2.60 16.11
C THR A 121 3.91 -1.17 16.04
N ASP A 122 4.75 -0.22 15.63
CA ASP A 122 4.40 1.19 15.52
C ASP A 122 3.96 1.59 14.10
N GLY A 123 3.84 0.62 13.21
CA GLY A 123 3.32 0.81 11.86
C GLY A 123 4.31 0.56 10.73
N GLY A 124 5.54 0.15 11.01
CA GLY A 124 6.53 -0.20 9.99
C GLY A 124 6.09 -1.36 9.09
N HIS A 125 6.81 -1.57 7.99
CA HIS A 125 6.58 -2.69 7.09
C HIS A 125 7.58 -3.84 7.38
N LEU A 126 7.21 -5.08 7.07
CA LEU A 126 8.08 -6.24 7.23
C LEU A 126 9.45 -6.06 6.57
N THR A 127 9.49 -5.42 5.39
CA THR A 127 10.72 -5.17 4.65
C THR A 127 11.57 -4.01 5.20
N HIS A 128 11.14 -3.36 6.28
CA HIS A 128 11.90 -2.28 6.94
C HIS A 128 12.73 -2.79 8.13
N GLY A 129 13.01 -4.10 8.20
CA GLY A 129 13.91 -4.65 9.19
C GLY A 129 13.33 -5.76 10.08
N SER A 130 12.15 -6.31 9.74
CA SER A 130 11.61 -7.44 10.51
C SER A 130 12.59 -8.62 10.53
N PRO A 131 12.85 -9.27 11.70
CA PRO A 131 13.79 -10.38 11.81
C PRO A 131 13.47 -11.59 10.93
N VAL A 132 12.20 -11.75 10.53
CA VAL A 132 11.78 -12.84 9.64
C VAL A 132 11.92 -12.48 8.15
N ASN A 133 12.18 -11.22 7.85
CA ASN A 133 12.37 -10.72 6.50
C ASN A 133 13.85 -10.70 6.10
N ILE A 134 14.15 -10.70 4.80
CA ILE A 134 15.50 -10.60 4.27
C ILE A 134 16.24 -9.37 4.82
N SER A 135 15.55 -8.24 5.02
CA SER A 135 16.12 -7.01 5.58
C SER A 135 16.69 -7.24 6.98
N GLY A 136 15.94 -7.88 7.89
CA GLY A 136 16.39 -8.18 9.24
C GLY A 136 17.39 -9.35 9.34
N LYS A 137 17.49 -10.19 8.28
CA LYS A 137 18.46 -11.29 8.23
C LYS A 137 19.84 -10.88 7.73
N TYR A 138 19.89 -9.89 6.83
CA TYR A 138 21.15 -9.46 6.18
C TYR A 138 21.77 -8.22 6.80
N PHE A 139 20.97 -7.38 7.46
CA PHE A 139 21.40 -6.07 7.97
C PHE A 139 21.18 -5.95 9.47
N LYS A 140 21.97 -5.10 10.11
CA LYS A 140 21.76 -4.72 11.51
C LYS A 140 20.66 -3.68 11.59
N ILE A 141 19.55 -4.02 12.23
CA ILE A 141 18.40 -3.15 12.32
C ILE A 141 18.35 -2.43 13.66
N ILE A 142 18.20 -1.12 13.61
CA ILE A 142 17.87 -0.26 14.74
C ILE A 142 16.47 0.28 14.51
N PRO A 143 15.47 -0.12 15.31
CA PRO A 143 14.11 0.37 15.13
C PRO A 143 13.95 1.77 15.73
N TYR A 144 13.22 2.64 15.04
CA TYR A 144 12.65 3.86 15.61
C TYR A 144 11.14 3.72 15.73
N GLY A 145 10.52 4.48 16.60
CA GLY A 145 9.10 4.35 16.90
C GLY A 145 8.35 5.67 16.90
N VAL A 146 7.25 5.66 17.60
CA VAL A 146 6.40 6.83 17.84
C VAL A 146 6.52 7.28 19.29
N ASP A 147 6.28 8.55 19.53
CA ASP A 147 6.17 9.13 20.87
C ASP A 147 4.96 8.51 21.61
N LYS A 148 5.13 8.28 22.91
CA LYS A 148 4.15 7.54 23.72
C LYS A 148 2.84 8.32 23.95
N GLU A 149 2.90 9.64 24.00
CA GLU A 149 1.73 10.46 24.29
C GLU A 149 0.96 10.83 23.04
N THR A 150 1.70 11.19 21.98
CA THR A 150 1.12 11.66 20.71
C THR A 150 0.87 10.54 19.70
N GLU A 151 1.54 9.39 19.87
CA GLU A 151 1.56 8.26 18.92
C GLU A 151 1.97 8.69 17.49
N ARG A 152 2.80 9.73 17.40
CA ARG A 152 3.40 10.23 16.16
C ARG A 152 4.88 9.90 16.12
N ILE A 153 5.45 9.83 14.92
CA ILE A 153 6.89 9.59 14.73
C ILE A 153 7.67 10.59 15.57
N ASP A 154 8.55 10.05 16.43
CA ASP A 154 9.46 10.85 17.27
C ASP A 154 10.74 11.14 16.46
N TYR A 155 10.78 12.30 15.82
CA TYR A 155 11.92 12.71 15.00
C TYR A 155 13.15 13.06 15.85
N ASP A 156 12.99 13.46 17.09
CA ASP A 156 14.13 13.76 17.97
C ASP A 156 14.79 12.45 18.44
N GLU A 157 13.99 11.44 18.75
CA GLU A 157 14.50 10.11 19.04
C GLU A 157 15.13 9.48 17.78
N LEU A 158 14.52 9.65 16.59
CA LEU A 158 15.13 9.21 15.32
C LEU A 158 16.50 9.86 15.11
N GLU A 159 16.63 11.16 15.38
CA GLU A 159 17.91 11.87 15.25
C GLU A 159 18.94 11.37 16.28
N ARG A 160 18.52 11.14 17.52
CA ARG A 160 19.36 10.58 18.57
C ARG A 160 19.90 9.20 18.18
N LEU A 161 19.03 8.31 17.73
CA LEU A 161 19.40 6.98 17.25
C LEU A 161 20.32 7.03 16.03
N ALA A 162 20.08 7.94 15.09
CA ALA A 162 20.93 8.12 13.93
C ALA A 162 22.35 8.55 14.33
N LYS A 163 22.48 9.48 15.27
CA LYS A 163 23.79 9.93 15.80
C LYS A 163 24.52 8.83 16.57
N GLU A 164 23.78 8.05 17.37
CA GLU A 164 24.35 6.97 18.18
C GLU A 164 24.83 5.80 17.32
N HIS A 165 24.02 5.37 16.36
CA HIS A 165 24.26 4.14 15.62
C HIS A 165 24.88 4.32 14.25
N GLN A 166 25.02 5.56 13.75
CA GLN A 166 25.66 5.90 12.47
C GLN A 166 25.20 4.97 11.32
N PRO A 167 23.89 4.89 11.02
CA PRO A 167 23.38 3.98 10.00
C PRO A 167 23.90 4.34 8.61
N LYS A 168 23.94 3.36 7.70
CA LYS A 168 24.16 3.60 6.28
C LYS A 168 22.90 4.02 5.56
N LEU A 169 21.74 3.61 6.08
CA LEU A 169 20.44 3.89 5.48
C LEU A 169 19.40 4.18 6.56
N ILE A 170 18.61 5.22 6.33
CA ILE A 170 17.37 5.47 7.08
C ILE A 170 16.20 5.15 6.14
N VAL A 171 15.27 4.32 6.61
CA VAL A 171 14.07 3.94 5.87
C VAL A 171 12.86 4.61 6.50
N GLY A 172 12.21 5.49 5.73
CA GLY A 172 10.94 6.10 6.10
C GLY A 172 9.76 5.46 5.36
N GLY A 173 8.56 5.73 5.85
CA GLY A 173 7.32 5.14 5.33
C GLY A 173 6.74 4.09 6.26
N ALA A 174 5.45 3.84 6.13
CA ALA A 174 4.72 2.98 7.06
C ALA A 174 3.57 2.24 6.38
N SER A 175 3.19 1.09 6.97
CA SER A 175 2.01 0.30 6.58
C SER A 175 0.77 0.64 7.41
N ALA A 176 0.96 1.18 8.61
CA ALA A 176 -0.10 1.41 9.58
C ALA A 176 0.16 2.69 10.40
N TYR A 177 0.40 3.79 9.70
CA TYR A 177 0.59 5.11 10.29
C TYR A 177 -0.34 6.11 9.61
N SER A 178 -1.18 6.77 10.39
CA SER A 178 -2.30 7.57 9.88
C SER A 178 -2.00 9.07 9.76
N ARG A 179 -0.78 9.51 10.07
CA ARG A 179 -0.41 10.92 10.05
C ARG A 179 0.54 11.25 8.91
N VAL A 180 0.67 12.54 8.60
CA VAL A 180 1.67 13.04 7.65
C VAL A 180 3.08 12.70 8.15
N ILE A 181 3.95 12.27 7.24
CA ILE A 181 5.37 12.03 7.51
C ILE A 181 6.17 13.24 7.03
N ASP A 182 7.02 13.77 7.89
CA ASP A 182 7.92 14.88 7.57
C ASP A 182 9.19 14.36 6.90
N PHE A 183 9.15 14.27 5.57
CA PHE A 183 10.28 13.80 4.76
C PHE A 183 11.46 14.75 4.77
N GLU A 184 11.22 16.06 4.93
CA GLU A 184 12.28 17.06 5.01
C GLU A 184 13.10 16.88 6.30
N ARG A 185 12.42 16.69 7.45
CA ARG A 185 13.08 16.41 8.71
C ARG A 185 13.89 15.11 8.65
N MET A 186 13.33 14.06 8.05
CA MET A 186 14.04 12.79 7.84
C MET A 186 15.30 12.99 6.98
N ALA A 187 15.23 13.79 5.92
CA ALA A 187 16.38 14.09 5.07
C ALA A 187 17.48 14.87 5.80
N GLN A 188 17.09 15.83 6.65
CA GLN A 188 18.05 16.58 7.49
C GLN A 188 18.77 15.63 8.46
N ILE A 189 18.04 14.70 9.09
CA ILE A 189 18.60 13.70 10.00
C ILE A 189 19.57 12.78 9.25
N ALA A 190 19.16 12.21 8.12
CA ALA A 190 20.00 11.33 7.31
C ALA A 190 21.30 12.03 6.88
N LYS A 191 21.18 13.26 6.38
CA LYS A 191 22.33 14.08 5.97
C LYS A 191 23.29 14.36 7.12
N SER A 192 22.78 14.58 8.34
CA SER A 192 23.60 14.92 9.51
C SER A 192 24.57 13.80 9.93
N VAL A 193 24.27 12.55 9.53
CA VAL A 193 25.07 11.36 9.83
C VAL A 193 25.68 10.70 8.57
N GLY A 194 25.49 11.31 7.41
CA GLY A 194 26.01 10.78 6.13
C GLY A 194 25.31 9.48 5.68
N ALA A 195 24.07 9.25 6.12
CA ALA A 195 23.25 8.13 5.71
C ALA A 195 22.48 8.43 4.43
N TYR A 196 22.17 7.40 3.63
CA TYR A 196 21.13 7.49 2.60
C TYR A 196 19.74 7.58 3.23
N LEU A 197 18.83 8.27 2.56
CA LEU A 197 17.41 8.27 2.89
C LEU A 197 16.62 7.52 1.80
N MET A 198 15.97 6.43 2.19
CA MET A 198 14.99 5.73 1.39
C MET A 198 13.60 5.97 1.96
N ILE A 199 12.64 6.33 1.11
CA ILE A 199 11.24 6.42 1.51
C ILE A 199 10.41 5.39 0.75
N ASP A 200 9.78 4.49 1.49
CA ASP A 200 8.74 3.59 0.96
C ASP A 200 7.37 4.26 1.11
N MET A 201 6.88 4.84 0.02
CA MET A 201 5.59 5.54 0.02
C MET A 201 4.42 4.64 -0.41
N ALA A 202 4.56 3.32 -0.35
CA ALA A 202 3.61 2.36 -0.90
C ALA A 202 2.15 2.63 -0.48
N HIS A 203 1.91 2.93 0.78
CA HIS A 203 0.56 3.20 1.27
C HIS A 203 -0.04 4.51 0.78
N ILE A 204 0.79 5.54 0.65
CA ILE A 204 0.35 6.91 0.32
C ILE A 204 0.62 7.33 -1.12
N ALA A 205 1.12 6.42 -1.98
CA ALA A 205 1.56 6.77 -3.34
C ALA A 205 0.46 7.45 -4.18
N GLY A 206 -0.79 7.03 -4.04
CA GLY A 206 -1.92 7.67 -4.73
C GLY A 206 -2.16 9.10 -4.24
N LEU A 207 -2.04 9.34 -2.94
CA LEU A 207 -2.17 10.67 -2.34
C LEU A 207 -1.03 11.60 -2.75
N VAL A 208 0.20 11.07 -2.80
CA VAL A 208 1.39 11.79 -3.31
C VAL A 208 1.19 12.14 -4.78
N ALA A 209 0.75 11.19 -5.61
CA ALA A 209 0.48 11.40 -7.03
C ALA A 209 -0.58 12.49 -7.28
N ALA A 210 -1.57 12.58 -6.41
CA ALA A 210 -2.63 13.60 -6.47
C ALA A 210 -2.24 14.95 -5.85
N GLY A 211 -1.04 15.05 -5.23
CA GLY A 211 -0.62 16.28 -4.53
C GLY A 211 -1.31 16.52 -3.19
N LEU A 212 -1.92 15.48 -2.59
CA LEU A 212 -2.69 15.55 -1.34
C LEU A 212 -1.89 15.05 -0.11
N HIS A 213 -0.68 14.59 -0.32
CA HIS A 213 0.33 14.30 0.70
C HIS A 213 1.67 14.85 0.21
N PRO A 214 2.54 15.37 1.07
CA PRO A 214 3.89 15.80 0.68
C PRO A 214 4.62 14.70 -0.10
N SER A 215 5.32 15.09 -1.17
CA SER A 215 6.13 14.16 -1.97
C SER A 215 7.47 13.89 -1.28
N PRO A 216 7.91 12.63 -1.16
CA PRO A 216 9.24 12.31 -0.67
C PRO A 216 10.34 12.53 -1.73
N VAL A 217 10.00 12.61 -3.02
CA VAL A 217 10.97 12.65 -4.14
C VAL A 217 11.98 13.81 -4.04
N PRO A 218 11.58 15.03 -3.62
CA PRO A 218 12.54 16.13 -3.46
C PRO A 218 13.58 15.92 -2.34
N TYR A 219 13.26 15.06 -1.36
CA TYR A 219 14.03 14.92 -0.13
C TYR A 219 14.85 13.63 -0.05
N ALA A 220 14.29 12.52 -0.53
CA ALA A 220 14.91 11.21 -0.46
C ALA A 220 15.97 10.98 -1.57
N ASP A 221 16.97 10.16 -1.28
CA ASP A 221 17.91 9.67 -2.29
C ASP A 221 17.22 8.67 -3.22
N VAL A 222 16.35 7.84 -2.65
CA VAL A 222 15.55 6.86 -3.39
C VAL A 222 14.16 6.72 -2.78
N VAL A 223 13.17 6.59 -3.63
CA VAL A 223 11.77 6.34 -3.24
C VAL A 223 11.32 5.03 -3.85
N THR A 224 10.72 4.19 -3.03
CA THR A 224 10.06 2.96 -3.50
C THR A 224 8.57 3.03 -3.26
N THR A 225 7.82 2.25 -4.02
CA THR A 225 6.38 2.10 -3.81
C THR A 225 5.86 0.79 -4.39
N THR A 226 4.69 0.39 -3.92
CA THR A 226 3.82 -0.55 -4.64
C THR A 226 2.92 0.21 -5.61
N THR A 227 2.33 -0.48 -6.57
CA THR A 227 1.43 0.11 -7.56
C THR A 227 -0.05 -0.15 -7.31
N HIS A 228 -0.40 -0.99 -6.32
CA HIS A 228 -1.74 -1.58 -6.16
C HIS A 228 -2.55 -1.12 -4.92
N LYS A 229 -2.06 -0.14 -4.16
CA LYS A 229 -2.77 0.37 -2.96
C LYS A 229 -3.55 1.65 -3.32
N THR A 230 -3.25 2.77 -2.69
CA THR A 230 -3.89 4.05 -3.06
C THR A 230 -3.67 4.45 -4.51
N LEU A 231 -2.57 4.00 -5.14
CA LEU A 231 -2.28 4.26 -6.55
C LEU A 231 -3.21 3.51 -7.54
N ARG A 232 -3.97 2.52 -7.05
CA ARG A 232 -5.02 1.82 -7.79
C ARG A 232 -4.56 1.16 -9.09
N GLY A 233 -3.35 0.62 -9.10
CA GLY A 233 -2.78 -0.12 -10.25
C GLY A 233 -2.68 -1.63 -10.02
N PRO A 234 -2.00 -2.35 -10.93
CA PRO A 234 -1.74 -3.78 -10.77
C PRO A 234 -0.78 -4.04 -9.61
N ARG A 235 -0.75 -5.26 -9.09
CA ARG A 235 0.24 -5.68 -8.10
C ARG A 235 1.64 -5.62 -8.70
N GLY A 236 2.51 -4.82 -8.08
CA GLY A 236 3.87 -4.60 -8.55
C GLY A 236 4.61 -3.59 -7.67
N GLY A 237 5.87 -3.31 -8.01
CA GLY A 237 6.71 -2.30 -7.37
C GLY A 237 7.24 -1.26 -8.35
N LEU A 238 7.83 -0.21 -7.81
CA LEU A 238 8.42 0.91 -8.54
C LEU A 238 9.56 1.49 -7.71
N ILE A 239 10.66 1.90 -8.38
CA ILE A 239 11.76 2.67 -7.78
C ILE A 239 11.87 4.00 -8.51
N LEU A 240 12.01 5.08 -7.74
CA LEU A 240 12.11 6.45 -8.23
C LEU A 240 13.32 7.14 -7.60
N CYS A 241 13.98 8.02 -8.37
CA CYS A 241 15.01 8.92 -7.85
C CYS A 241 14.85 10.29 -8.49
N ARG A 242 15.26 11.34 -7.76
CA ARG A 242 15.42 12.69 -8.33
C ARG A 242 16.69 12.83 -9.16
N ASP A 243 17.69 12.00 -8.93
CA ASP A 243 18.96 11.96 -9.68
C ASP A 243 18.98 10.74 -10.60
N ALA A 244 19.03 10.98 -11.90
CA ALA A 244 19.00 9.92 -12.91
C ALA A 244 20.29 9.08 -12.91
N GLU A 245 21.45 9.68 -12.63
CA GLU A 245 22.73 8.96 -12.60
C GLU A 245 22.79 8.04 -11.38
N PHE A 246 22.39 8.57 -10.20
CA PHE A 246 22.27 7.76 -8.98
C PHE A 246 21.29 6.61 -9.18
N GLY A 247 20.17 6.84 -9.88
CA GLY A 247 19.16 5.83 -10.16
C GLY A 247 19.65 4.64 -10.99
N LYS A 248 20.66 4.82 -11.86
CA LYS A 248 21.15 3.75 -12.75
C LYS A 248 21.66 2.51 -12.02
N GLN A 249 22.15 2.62 -10.79
CA GLN A 249 22.62 1.49 -10.00
C GLN A 249 21.49 0.51 -9.68
N PHE A 250 20.23 1.00 -9.52
CA PHE A 250 19.08 0.17 -9.24
C PHE A 250 18.66 -0.70 -10.43
N ASN A 251 19.00 -0.28 -11.67
CA ASN A 251 18.81 -1.13 -12.83
C ASN A 251 19.62 -2.43 -12.70
N LYS A 252 20.89 -2.34 -12.27
CA LYS A 252 21.75 -3.52 -12.08
C LYS A 252 21.27 -4.35 -10.88
N ALA A 253 20.77 -3.72 -9.83
CA ALA A 253 20.27 -4.39 -8.66
C ALA A 253 18.97 -5.18 -8.97
N ILE A 254 18.11 -4.66 -9.83
CA ILE A 254 16.93 -5.37 -10.33
C ILE A 254 17.37 -6.45 -11.32
N PHE A 255 17.96 -6.08 -12.44
CA PHE A 255 18.41 -7.03 -13.45
C PHE A 255 19.91 -6.81 -13.77
N PRO A 256 20.75 -7.81 -13.64
CA PRO A 256 20.47 -9.21 -13.28
C PRO A 256 20.54 -9.52 -11.77
N GLY A 257 20.51 -8.52 -10.88
CA GLY A 257 20.79 -8.66 -9.45
C GLY A 257 19.85 -9.59 -8.72
N ILE A 258 18.54 -9.30 -8.72
CA ILE A 258 17.53 -10.06 -7.96
C ILE A 258 16.37 -10.57 -8.82
N GLN A 259 16.25 -10.13 -10.07
CA GLN A 259 15.22 -10.57 -11.03
C GLN A 259 15.86 -10.98 -12.34
N GLY A 260 15.14 -11.81 -13.12
CA GLY A 260 15.39 -12.11 -14.52
C GLY A 260 14.45 -11.31 -15.42
N GLY A 261 13.72 -11.98 -16.32
CA GLY A 261 12.79 -11.34 -17.25
C GLY A 261 11.68 -10.55 -16.54
N PRO A 262 11.43 -9.31 -16.94
CA PRO A 262 10.35 -8.51 -16.42
C PRO A 262 8.99 -9.05 -16.84
N LEU A 263 7.95 -8.80 -16.03
CA LEU A 263 6.57 -9.18 -16.32
C LEU A 263 5.94 -8.11 -17.23
N MET A 264 6.11 -8.24 -18.55
CA MET A 264 5.73 -7.16 -19.49
C MET A 264 4.23 -6.86 -19.50
N HIS A 265 3.39 -7.86 -19.25
CA HIS A 265 1.95 -7.66 -19.06
C HIS A 265 1.62 -6.84 -17.81
N VAL A 266 2.37 -7.02 -16.72
CA VAL A 266 2.24 -6.18 -15.51
C VAL A 266 2.78 -4.78 -15.75
N VAL A 267 3.90 -4.64 -16.49
CA VAL A 267 4.44 -3.32 -16.87
C VAL A 267 3.42 -2.55 -17.71
N ALA A 268 2.74 -3.22 -18.65
CA ALA A 268 1.65 -2.62 -19.43
C ALA A 268 0.49 -2.13 -18.52
N ALA A 269 0.07 -2.98 -17.58
CA ALA A 269 -0.96 -2.60 -16.61
C ALA A 269 -0.53 -1.42 -15.72
N LYS A 270 0.75 -1.35 -15.31
CA LYS A 270 1.31 -0.16 -14.63
C LYS A 270 1.21 1.09 -15.52
N ALA A 271 1.58 0.96 -16.81
CA ALA A 271 1.50 2.08 -17.74
C ALA A 271 0.07 2.61 -17.88
N VAL A 272 -0.94 1.74 -17.91
CA VAL A 272 -2.37 2.12 -17.92
C VAL A 272 -2.73 2.83 -16.62
N ALA A 273 -2.43 2.24 -15.47
CA ALA A 273 -2.74 2.81 -14.16
C ALA A 273 -2.08 4.19 -13.95
N PHE A 274 -0.84 4.40 -14.39
CA PHE A 274 -0.17 5.69 -14.32
C PHE A 274 -0.83 6.72 -15.26
N LYS A 275 -1.37 6.28 -16.40
CA LYS A 275 -2.16 7.17 -17.27
C LYS A 275 -3.45 7.62 -16.59
N GLU A 276 -4.15 6.72 -15.92
CA GLU A 276 -5.33 7.06 -15.11
C GLU A 276 -4.97 8.01 -13.96
N ALA A 277 -3.86 7.72 -13.25
CA ALA A 277 -3.41 8.54 -12.13
C ALA A 277 -2.96 9.96 -12.51
N LEU A 278 -2.64 10.21 -13.79
CA LEU A 278 -2.32 11.54 -14.32
C LEU A 278 -3.57 12.39 -14.64
N SER A 279 -4.78 11.84 -14.49
CA SER A 279 -6.02 12.55 -14.79
C SER A 279 -6.51 13.41 -13.61
N ASP A 280 -7.36 14.38 -13.89
CA ASP A 280 -8.00 15.20 -12.85
C ASP A 280 -9.04 14.40 -12.06
N GLU A 281 -9.69 13.42 -12.68
CA GLU A 281 -10.62 12.50 -12.02
C GLU A 281 -9.92 11.70 -10.92
N PHE A 282 -8.64 11.34 -11.11
CA PHE A 282 -7.88 10.65 -10.09
C PHE A 282 -7.61 11.55 -8.87
N LYS A 283 -7.39 12.85 -9.05
CA LYS A 283 -7.27 13.80 -7.94
C LYS A 283 -8.57 13.93 -7.15
N VAL A 284 -9.70 14.01 -7.86
CA VAL A 284 -11.04 14.03 -7.24
C VAL A 284 -11.26 12.74 -6.44
N TYR A 285 -10.91 11.59 -7.01
CA TYR A 285 -10.99 10.30 -6.32
C TYR A 285 -10.13 10.28 -5.04
N GLN A 286 -8.89 10.72 -5.10
CA GLN A 286 -8.00 10.73 -3.92
C GLN A 286 -8.47 11.71 -2.84
N GLN A 287 -9.07 12.85 -3.22
CA GLN A 287 -9.69 13.76 -2.27
C GLN A 287 -10.86 13.07 -1.56
N GLN A 288 -11.71 12.36 -2.31
CA GLN A 288 -12.82 11.60 -1.72
C GLN A 288 -12.32 10.49 -0.80
N VAL A 289 -11.15 9.87 -1.08
CA VAL A 289 -10.53 8.90 -0.16
C VAL A 289 -10.21 9.53 1.20
N LEU A 290 -9.66 10.75 1.21
CA LEU A 290 -9.37 11.49 2.44
C LEU A 290 -10.65 11.91 3.18
N ASP A 291 -11.63 12.45 2.45
CA ASP A 291 -12.91 12.89 3.04
C ASP A 291 -13.65 11.70 3.67
N ASN A 292 -13.64 10.57 3.01
CA ASN A 292 -14.18 9.31 3.53
C ASN A 292 -13.41 8.81 4.76
N ALA A 293 -12.09 8.87 4.77
CA ALA A 293 -11.28 8.45 5.92
C ALA A 293 -11.57 9.33 7.15
N LYS A 294 -11.65 10.63 6.94
CA LYS A 294 -12.02 11.56 8.00
C LYS A 294 -13.43 11.29 8.53
N ALA A 295 -14.42 11.14 7.64
CA ALA A 295 -15.80 10.84 8.04
C ALA A 295 -15.90 9.53 8.85
N LEU A 296 -15.14 8.49 8.46
CA LEU A 296 -15.07 7.22 9.19
C LEU A 296 -14.49 7.43 10.59
N ALA A 297 -13.35 8.11 10.70
CA ALA A 297 -12.68 8.36 11.97
C ALA A 297 -13.54 9.19 12.92
N ASP A 298 -14.12 10.29 12.42
CA ASP A 298 -14.97 11.18 13.20
C ASP A 298 -16.22 10.45 13.73
N GLU A 299 -16.84 9.59 12.93
CA GLU A 299 -18.03 8.85 13.33
C GLU A 299 -17.70 7.76 14.36
N LEU A 300 -16.61 7.02 14.17
CA LEU A 300 -16.15 6.03 15.16
C LEU A 300 -15.81 6.69 16.52
N VAL A 301 -15.20 7.89 16.51
CA VAL A 301 -14.94 8.65 17.73
C VAL A 301 -16.24 9.03 18.44
N LYS A 302 -17.28 9.50 17.72
CA LYS A 302 -18.61 9.78 18.30
C LYS A 302 -19.24 8.54 18.94
N LYS A 303 -18.96 7.35 18.41
CA LYS A 303 -19.38 6.06 18.96
C LYS A 303 -18.48 5.56 20.10
N GLY A 304 -17.56 6.38 20.57
CA GLY A 304 -16.69 6.07 21.72
C GLY A 304 -15.52 5.13 21.39
N PHE A 305 -15.13 5.02 20.12
CA PHE A 305 -13.89 4.32 19.74
C PHE A 305 -12.70 5.28 19.85
N ARG A 306 -11.56 4.74 20.22
CA ARG A 306 -10.30 5.44 20.23
C ARG A 306 -9.58 5.24 18.89
N ILE A 307 -9.25 6.33 18.21
CA ILE A 307 -8.40 6.32 17.02
C ILE A 307 -6.96 6.62 17.45
N VAL A 308 -6.03 5.75 17.10
CA VAL A 308 -4.60 5.92 17.37
C VAL A 308 -4.12 7.25 16.79
N SER A 309 -3.27 7.95 17.50
CA SER A 309 -2.79 9.32 17.20
C SER A 309 -3.88 10.39 17.10
N GLY A 310 -5.10 10.10 17.56
CA GLY A 310 -6.22 11.03 17.61
C GLY A 310 -6.89 11.33 16.27
N GLY A 311 -6.69 10.49 15.22
CA GLY A 311 -7.36 10.65 13.93
C GLY A 311 -6.51 10.23 12.73
N THR A 312 -6.84 10.74 11.55
CA THR A 312 -6.12 10.44 10.31
C THR A 312 -5.94 11.65 9.41
N ASP A 313 -4.79 11.72 8.75
CA ASP A 313 -4.45 12.69 7.71
C ASP A 313 -4.33 12.00 6.33
N ASN A 314 -4.61 10.70 6.24
CA ASN A 314 -4.49 9.92 5.00
C ASN A 314 -5.67 8.95 4.82
N HIS A 315 -5.47 7.86 4.06
CA HIS A 315 -6.51 6.91 3.65
C HIS A 315 -6.84 5.83 4.68
N LEU A 316 -6.11 5.76 5.79
CA LEU A 316 -6.25 4.70 6.78
C LEU A 316 -6.31 5.25 8.21
N MET A 317 -6.78 4.41 9.12
CA MET A 317 -6.71 4.64 10.56
C MET A 317 -6.50 3.32 11.30
N LEU A 318 -5.93 3.43 12.50
CA LEU A 318 -5.89 2.36 13.48
C LEU A 318 -6.94 2.62 14.56
N VAL A 319 -7.79 1.65 14.79
CA VAL A 319 -8.82 1.70 15.85
C VAL A 319 -8.35 0.86 17.02
N ASP A 320 -8.16 1.49 18.17
CA ASP A 320 -7.85 0.85 19.44
C ASP A 320 -9.14 0.27 20.05
N LEU A 321 -9.18 -1.04 20.19
CA LEU A 321 -10.38 -1.77 20.65
C LEU A 321 -10.38 -2.08 22.15
N ARG A 322 -9.34 -1.69 22.90
CA ARG A 322 -9.22 -2.00 24.33
C ARG A 322 -10.39 -1.44 25.15
N SER A 323 -10.87 -0.24 24.79
CA SER A 323 -12.05 0.38 25.45
C SER A 323 -13.37 -0.36 25.19
N LYS A 324 -13.42 -1.22 24.18
CA LYS A 324 -14.59 -2.02 23.79
C LYS A 324 -14.49 -3.48 24.27
N ASN A 325 -13.41 -3.83 25.01
CA ASN A 325 -13.18 -5.18 25.55
C ASN A 325 -13.27 -6.29 24.49
N ILE A 326 -12.69 -6.04 23.31
CA ILE A 326 -12.59 -7.00 22.19
C ILE A 326 -11.19 -6.93 21.60
N THR A 327 -10.65 -8.07 21.19
CA THR A 327 -9.35 -8.12 20.51
C THR A 327 -9.47 -7.82 19.02
N GLY A 328 -8.36 -7.42 18.40
CA GLY A 328 -8.33 -7.22 16.95
C GLY A 328 -8.72 -8.47 16.16
N LYS A 329 -8.31 -9.67 16.67
CA LYS A 329 -8.67 -10.94 16.06
C LYS A 329 -10.18 -11.21 16.09
N GLU A 330 -10.81 -11.03 17.24
CA GLU A 330 -12.25 -11.21 17.39
C GLU A 330 -13.03 -10.22 16.52
N ALA A 331 -12.65 -8.94 16.54
CA ALA A 331 -13.28 -7.91 15.71
C ALA A 331 -13.12 -8.19 14.22
N GLN A 332 -11.95 -8.66 13.76
CA GLN A 332 -11.75 -9.06 12.37
C GLN A 332 -12.73 -10.16 11.94
N PHE A 333 -12.90 -11.21 12.73
CA PHE A 333 -13.82 -12.31 12.39
C PHE A 333 -15.27 -11.86 12.42
N LEU A 334 -15.64 -11.06 13.43
CA LEU A 334 -17.00 -10.52 13.56
C LEU A 334 -17.38 -9.63 12.36
N LEU A 335 -16.46 -8.77 11.92
CA LEU A 335 -16.67 -7.92 10.74
C LEU A 335 -16.75 -8.75 9.45
N ASP A 336 -15.89 -9.77 9.29
CA ASP A 336 -15.94 -10.64 8.11
C ASP A 336 -17.26 -11.42 8.03
N GLU A 337 -17.83 -11.84 9.17
CA GLU A 337 -19.13 -12.51 9.26
C GLU A 337 -20.27 -11.65 8.71
N ILE A 338 -20.24 -10.34 8.95
CA ILE A 338 -21.26 -9.41 8.44
C ILE A 338 -20.97 -8.86 7.05
N GLY A 339 -19.86 -9.30 6.41
CA GLY A 339 -19.47 -8.88 5.08
C GLY A 339 -18.62 -7.61 5.02
N ILE A 340 -17.92 -7.25 6.09
CA ILE A 340 -16.90 -6.17 6.11
C ILE A 340 -15.52 -6.80 6.25
N THR A 341 -14.68 -6.67 5.21
CA THR A 341 -13.31 -7.20 5.21
C THR A 341 -12.36 -6.18 5.82
N ALA A 342 -11.73 -6.52 6.94
CA ALA A 342 -10.74 -5.70 7.64
C ALA A 342 -9.60 -6.58 8.15
N ASN A 343 -8.50 -5.99 8.58
CA ASN A 343 -7.42 -6.75 9.21
C ASN A 343 -7.18 -6.31 10.66
N ARG A 344 -6.92 -7.31 11.54
CA ARG A 344 -6.33 -7.03 12.84
C ARG A 344 -4.97 -6.36 12.66
N ASN A 345 -4.62 -5.47 13.56
CA ASN A 345 -3.36 -4.73 13.53
C ASN A 345 -2.87 -4.45 14.95
N THR A 346 -1.57 -4.54 15.16
CA THR A 346 -0.95 -4.02 16.37
C THR A 346 -1.19 -2.51 16.46
N ILE A 347 -1.30 -2.02 17.67
CA ILE A 347 -1.28 -0.58 17.97
C ILE A 347 0.07 -0.23 18.60
N PRO A 348 0.50 1.04 18.63
CA PRO A 348 1.70 1.43 19.36
C PRO A 348 1.67 0.94 20.82
N PHE A 349 2.82 0.46 21.30
CA PHE A 349 2.96 -0.12 22.65
C PHE A 349 2.03 -1.33 22.90
N GLU A 350 1.83 -2.16 21.88
CA GLU A 350 0.94 -3.31 21.85
C GLU A 350 1.22 -4.31 23.00
N PRO A 351 0.26 -4.56 23.90
CA PRO A 351 0.45 -5.50 25.01
C PRO A 351 0.21 -6.96 24.62
N LEU A 352 -0.46 -7.21 23.48
CA LEU A 352 -0.84 -8.55 23.04
C LEU A 352 0.10 -9.07 21.96
N SER A 353 0.04 -10.38 21.67
CA SER A 353 0.80 -10.96 20.58
C SER A 353 0.32 -10.45 19.21
N PRO A 354 1.21 -10.43 18.18
CA PRO A 354 0.83 -10.03 16.81
C PRO A 354 -0.27 -10.88 16.16
N PHE A 355 -0.56 -12.06 16.72
CA PHE A 355 -1.63 -12.95 16.23
C PHE A 355 -3.00 -12.63 16.83
N VAL A 356 -3.04 -11.83 17.89
CA VAL A 356 -4.28 -11.43 18.59
C VAL A 356 -4.55 -9.96 18.36
N THR A 357 -3.63 -9.09 18.72
CA THR A 357 -3.64 -7.62 18.63
C THR A 357 -4.73 -6.91 19.43
N SER A 358 -4.52 -5.65 19.74
CA SER A 358 -5.49 -4.78 20.42
C SER A 358 -6.26 -3.87 19.46
N GLY A 359 -5.97 -3.91 18.17
CA GLY A 359 -6.59 -3.03 17.19
C GLY A 359 -6.94 -3.68 15.86
N ILE A 360 -7.66 -2.90 15.06
CA ILE A 360 -7.91 -3.15 13.64
C ILE A 360 -7.44 -1.96 12.82
N ARG A 361 -7.01 -2.23 11.57
CA ARG A 361 -6.72 -1.21 10.57
C ARG A 361 -7.85 -1.13 9.57
N LEU A 362 -8.37 0.07 9.35
CA LEU A 362 -9.43 0.36 8.39
C LEU A 362 -8.92 1.36 7.35
N GLY A 363 -9.32 1.20 6.10
CA GLY A 363 -9.00 2.10 5.00
C GLY A 363 -10.16 2.32 4.06
N THR A 364 -10.11 3.39 3.30
CA THR A 364 -11.22 3.85 2.46
C THR A 364 -11.00 3.76 0.95
N PRO A 365 -9.81 3.40 0.40
CA PRO A 365 -9.58 3.43 -1.04
C PRO A 365 -10.55 2.57 -1.85
N ALA A 366 -10.75 1.31 -1.48
CA ALA A 366 -11.63 0.38 -2.19
C ALA A 366 -13.11 0.81 -2.11
N LEU A 367 -13.58 1.26 -0.94
CA LEU A 367 -14.94 1.79 -0.78
C LEU A 367 -15.17 3.05 -1.63
N THR A 368 -14.15 3.92 -1.71
CA THR A 368 -14.22 5.14 -2.54
C THR A 368 -14.23 4.79 -4.03
N THR A 369 -13.42 3.81 -4.46
CA THR A 369 -13.47 3.31 -5.85
C THR A 369 -14.84 2.73 -6.17
N ARG A 370 -15.50 2.10 -5.19
CA ARG A 370 -16.85 1.56 -5.31
C ARG A 370 -17.91 2.65 -5.43
N GLY A 371 -17.61 3.90 -5.07
CA GLY A 371 -18.50 5.05 -5.20
C GLY A 371 -19.13 5.55 -3.89
N LEU A 372 -18.74 4.99 -2.74
CA LEU A 372 -19.22 5.46 -1.45
C LEU A 372 -18.67 6.86 -1.15
N LYS A 373 -19.51 7.68 -0.54
CA LYS A 373 -19.16 9.02 -0.05
C LYS A 373 -19.38 9.10 1.47
N GLU A 374 -19.06 10.24 2.09
CA GLU A 374 -19.01 10.45 3.53
C GLU A 374 -20.28 9.99 4.25
N GLU A 375 -21.46 10.24 3.66
CA GLU A 375 -22.74 9.81 4.26
C GLU A 375 -22.87 8.28 4.32
N ASP A 376 -22.47 7.59 3.25
CA ASP A 376 -22.47 6.11 3.21
C ASP A 376 -21.40 5.54 4.14
N ILE A 377 -20.24 6.20 4.25
CA ILE A 377 -19.17 5.81 5.16
C ILE A 377 -19.58 5.95 6.63
N ARG A 378 -20.35 6.98 7.00
CA ARG A 378 -20.90 7.10 8.36
C ARG A 378 -21.84 5.93 8.68
N LYS A 379 -22.65 5.49 7.72
CA LYS A 379 -23.49 4.29 7.88
C LYS A 379 -22.63 3.02 8.09
N VAL A 380 -21.50 2.91 7.39
CA VAL A 380 -20.56 1.80 7.62
C VAL A 380 -19.97 1.89 9.03
N ALA A 381 -19.59 3.08 9.50
CA ALA A 381 -19.11 3.28 10.88
C ALA A 381 -20.18 2.89 11.92
N ASP A 382 -21.45 3.28 11.70
CA ASP A 382 -22.58 2.87 12.55
C ASP A 382 -22.72 1.35 12.63
N ILE A 383 -22.64 0.66 11.48
CA ILE A 383 -22.72 -0.81 11.42
C ILE A 383 -21.57 -1.45 12.21
N ILE A 384 -20.34 -0.96 12.04
CA ILE A 384 -19.16 -1.45 12.77
C ILE A 384 -19.35 -1.28 14.28
N ALA A 385 -19.81 -0.11 14.70
CA ALA A 385 -20.01 0.21 16.11
C ALA A 385 -21.12 -0.67 16.72
N ASP A 386 -22.29 -0.74 16.06
CA ASP A 386 -23.43 -1.53 16.52
C ASP A 386 -23.05 -3.00 16.74
N VAL A 387 -22.31 -3.58 15.78
CA VAL A 387 -21.92 -5.00 15.84
C VAL A 387 -20.87 -5.26 16.92
N ILE A 388 -19.87 -4.39 17.08
CA ILE A 388 -18.85 -4.57 18.12
C ILE A 388 -19.46 -4.43 19.53
N GLU A 389 -20.40 -3.50 19.71
CA GLU A 389 -21.05 -3.26 21.01
C GLU A 389 -22.07 -4.34 21.39
N ASN A 390 -22.77 -4.90 20.38
CA ASN A 390 -23.83 -5.89 20.59
C ASN A 390 -23.48 -7.26 19.98
N ARG A 391 -22.22 -7.66 20.04
CA ARG A 391 -21.67 -8.85 19.38
C ARG A 391 -22.30 -10.18 19.77
N GLU A 392 -22.97 -10.24 20.92
CA GLU A 392 -23.70 -11.42 21.41
C GLU A 392 -25.19 -11.45 20.93
N ASP A 393 -25.66 -10.36 20.30
CA ASP A 393 -27.06 -10.28 19.83
C ASP A 393 -27.15 -10.69 18.36
N GLY A 394 -27.64 -11.89 18.11
CA GLY A 394 -27.83 -12.43 16.76
C GLY A 394 -28.76 -11.58 15.88
N ALA A 395 -29.73 -10.85 16.45
CA ALA A 395 -30.61 -9.98 15.67
C ALA A 395 -29.86 -8.75 15.14
N VAL A 396 -28.94 -8.21 15.93
CA VAL A 396 -28.05 -7.10 15.51
C VAL A 396 -27.14 -7.58 14.39
N ILE A 397 -26.54 -8.78 14.50
CA ILE A 397 -25.67 -9.37 13.48
C ILE A 397 -26.41 -9.54 12.16
N GLU A 398 -27.62 -10.12 12.17
CA GLU A 398 -28.41 -10.31 10.94
C GLU A 398 -28.86 -8.97 10.32
N THR A 399 -29.22 -7.99 11.16
CA THR A 399 -29.51 -6.62 10.69
C THR A 399 -28.31 -5.98 10.03
N ALA A 400 -27.12 -6.13 10.59
CA ALA A 400 -25.87 -5.63 10.04
C ALA A 400 -25.53 -6.27 8.67
N LYS A 401 -25.67 -7.59 8.54
CA LYS A 401 -25.54 -8.32 7.26
C LYS A 401 -26.45 -7.72 6.18
N ALA A 402 -27.73 -7.53 6.52
CA ALA A 402 -28.70 -6.95 5.59
C ALA A 402 -28.33 -5.51 5.17
N LYS A 403 -27.85 -4.67 6.11
CA LYS A 403 -27.39 -3.30 5.82
C LYS A 403 -26.17 -3.31 4.89
N VAL A 404 -25.18 -4.18 5.14
CA VAL A 404 -23.99 -4.33 4.29
C VAL A 404 -24.38 -4.75 2.87
N GLN A 405 -25.24 -5.75 2.74
CA GLN A 405 -25.76 -6.20 1.44
C GLN A 405 -26.50 -5.09 0.68
N ALA A 406 -27.29 -4.27 1.39
CA ALA A 406 -27.99 -3.14 0.79
C ALA A 406 -27.01 -2.08 0.24
N ILE A 407 -25.93 -1.79 0.98
CA ILE A 407 -24.87 -0.89 0.52
C ILE A 407 -24.17 -1.49 -0.71
N CYS A 408 -23.81 -2.77 -0.68
CA CYS A 408 -23.19 -3.46 -1.80
C CYS A 408 -24.03 -3.43 -3.07
N LYS A 409 -25.34 -3.61 -2.95
CA LYS A 409 -26.30 -3.53 -4.08
C LYS A 409 -26.44 -2.10 -4.62
N LYS A 410 -26.37 -1.09 -3.76
CA LYS A 410 -26.43 0.33 -4.17
C LYS A 410 -25.20 0.74 -4.98
N PHE A 411 -24.04 0.14 -4.70
CA PHE A 411 -22.74 0.45 -5.31
C PHE A 411 -22.12 -0.82 -5.93
N PRO A 412 -22.66 -1.32 -7.04
CA PRO A 412 -22.18 -2.56 -7.66
C PRO A 412 -20.77 -2.37 -8.24
N LEU A 413 -19.99 -3.47 -8.29
CA LEU A 413 -18.67 -3.51 -8.90
C LEU A 413 -18.73 -4.19 -10.27
N TYR A 414 -18.10 -3.59 -11.28
CA TYR A 414 -17.94 -4.17 -12.61
C TYR A 414 -19.29 -4.56 -13.26
N GLU A 415 -20.33 -3.77 -13.03
CA GLU A 415 -21.57 -3.84 -13.78
C GLU A 415 -21.48 -2.84 -14.94
N GLU A 416 -21.97 -3.28 -16.11
CA GLU A 416 -22.04 -2.46 -17.34
C GLU A 416 -23.20 -1.45 -17.29
#